data_268c9434a1c0fe3cdec46131a27b9d1e
#
_entry.id   268c9434a1c0fe3cdec46131a27b9d1e
#
_cell.length_a   1.000
_cell.length_b   1.000
_cell.length_c   1.000
_cell.angle_alpha   90.00
_cell.angle_beta   90.00
_cell.angle_gamma   90.00
#
_symmetry.space_group_name_H-M   'P 1'
#
loop_
_entity.id
_entity.type
_entity.pdbx_description
1 polymer ?
#
loop_
_entity_poly.entity_id
_entity_poly.type
_entity_poly.pdbx_seq_one_letter_code
_entity_poly.pdbx_strand_id
1 'polypeptide(L)'
;MDRVRILFLPGVDADNTNAQSLNVREIALRLDPGRFQSTLWYEHDPDPRLRDRPAIRLLKLPSHGKTWTIFREMLSGYDIIAYMDYSPASYLFLHLPHSARSPAQAVFHAEAPSAQFVNPSTVLRFLYGGTFPRCDVYTAITEFVARDVCNNIKKRVNFILPVGVDTKAFTPPAEREHDSPVVLFVGTVIERKGPQHLIDAAGRFPNAFFRIVGAGREGFSGVLRQRVEQSGLKNISLDGPKTQPEMLEIMRESDIFILPSRLEGIPKVTLEAAATGLPCIVFRDYETPSVIDGVTGFQAGTVEEIMQALERLIADPSLRGRMGAAARKHMEKFDWDFVSRQWQSAYLEIAAKPVR
;
A
#
# COMPACT_ATOMS: atom_id res chain seq x y z
N MET A 1 24.44 6.05 22.77
CA MET A 1 23.22 5.21 22.84
C MET A 1 23.35 4.16 21.74
N ASP A 2 23.08 2.91 22.07
CA ASP A 2 23.09 1.86 21.06
C ASP A 2 21.93 2.09 20.09
N ARG A 3 22.13 1.72 18.81
CA ARG A 3 21.12 1.87 17.77
C ARG A 3 19.98 0.90 18.02
N VAL A 4 18.75 1.33 17.80
CA VAL A 4 17.58 0.44 17.77
C VAL A 4 17.69 -0.51 16.57
N ARG A 5 17.73 -1.81 16.83
CA ARG A 5 17.86 -2.87 15.83
C ARG A 5 16.50 -3.40 15.44
N ILE A 6 16.13 -3.23 14.17
CA ILE A 6 14.83 -3.65 13.64
C ILE A 6 15.03 -4.78 12.63
N LEU A 7 14.31 -5.90 12.82
CA LEU A 7 14.17 -6.96 11.85
C LEU A 7 12.79 -6.85 11.19
N PHE A 8 12.76 -6.61 9.88
CA PHE A 8 11.56 -6.74 9.07
C PHE A 8 11.44 -8.18 8.58
N LEU A 9 10.33 -8.86 8.87
CA LEU A 9 10.16 -10.27 8.51
C LEU A 9 9.95 -10.46 7.00
N PRO A 10 10.23 -11.66 6.46
CA PRO A 10 9.93 -12.01 5.06
C PRO A 10 8.45 -11.84 4.71
N GLY A 11 8.17 -11.57 3.41
CA GLY A 11 6.84 -11.18 2.93
C GLY A 11 6.76 -9.69 2.65
N VAL A 12 7.69 -8.89 3.24
CA VAL A 12 7.96 -7.50 2.90
C VAL A 12 9.39 -7.35 2.36
N ASP A 13 9.76 -8.22 1.45
CA ASP A 13 11.13 -8.41 0.98
C ASP A 13 11.67 -7.19 0.22
N ALA A 14 12.98 -7.01 0.29
CA ALA A 14 13.69 -5.88 -0.30
C ALA A 14 13.64 -5.85 -1.84
N ASP A 15 13.25 -6.94 -2.48
CA ASP A 15 13.13 -7.11 -3.92
C ASP A 15 11.67 -7.29 -4.41
N ASN A 16 10.69 -7.38 -3.50
CA ASN A 16 9.30 -7.53 -3.86
C ASN A 16 8.65 -6.15 -4.19
N THR A 17 7.69 -6.15 -5.10
CA THR A 17 6.98 -4.92 -5.55
C THR A 17 5.57 -4.77 -4.95
N ASN A 18 5.18 -5.61 -4.00
CA ASN A 18 3.92 -5.41 -3.29
C ASN A 18 3.94 -4.11 -2.44
N ALA A 19 2.77 -3.59 -2.09
CA ALA A 19 2.65 -2.32 -1.38
C ALA A 19 3.39 -2.31 -0.03
N GLN A 20 3.35 -3.42 0.71
CA GLN A 20 4.01 -3.56 2.01
C GLN A 20 5.53 -3.52 1.88
N SER A 21 6.10 -4.26 0.92
CA SER A 21 7.54 -4.24 0.65
C SER A 21 8.03 -2.85 0.23
N LEU A 22 7.25 -2.14 -0.59
CA LEU A 22 7.54 -0.75 -0.95
C LEU A 22 7.55 0.15 0.29
N ASN A 23 6.58 0.00 1.20
CA ASN A 23 6.53 0.78 2.44
C ASN A 23 7.76 0.53 3.33
N VAL A 24 8.09 -0.74 3.56
CA VAL A 24 9.26 -1.12 4.38
C VAL A 24 10.55 -0.56 3.80
N ARG A 25 10.74 -0.64 2.48
CA ARG A 25 11.91 -0.05 1.82
C ARG A 25 12.00 1.45 2.03
N GLU A 26 10.91 2.18 1.81
CA GLU A 26 10.90 3.63 1.96
C GLU A 26 11.09 4.07 3.42
N ILE A 27 10.57 3.29 4.38
CA ILE A 27 10.84 3.49 5.81
C ILE A 27 12.33 3.23 6.09
N ALA A 28 12.85 2.07 5.73
CA ALA A 28 14.25 1.68 6.02
C ALA A 28 15.27 2.66 5.43
N LEU A 29 15.01 3.18 4.22
CA LEU A 29 15.84 4.18 3.57
C LEU A 29 15.90 5.53 4.31
N ARG A 30 14.88 5.86 5.12
CA ARG A 30 14.72 7.15 5.79
C ARG A 30 14.90 7.10 7.30
N LEU A 31 15.03 5.92 7.89
CA LEU A 31 15.41 5.81 9.29
C LEU A 31 16.79 6.44 9.51
N ASP A 32 16.92 7.25 10.57
CA ASP A 32 18.19 7.88 10.94
C ASP A 32 19.27 6.82 11.21
N PRO A 33 20.34 6.75 10.38
CA PRO A 33 21.37 5.74 10.53
C PRO A 33 22.19 5.88 11.81
N GLY A 34 22.13 7.03 12.50
CA GLY A 34 22.74 7.23 13.81
C GLY A 34 21.94 6.56 14.94
N ARG A 35 20.63 6.34 14.76
CA ARG A 35 19.72 5.85 15.78
C ARG A 35 19.17 4.46 15.50
N PHE A 36 19.16 4.01 14.25
CA PHE A 36 18.55 2.75 13.82
C PHE A 36 19.52 1.89 13.02
N GLN A 37 19.29 0.59 13.10
CA GLN A 37 19.86 -0.42 12.21
C GLN A 37 18.72 -1.34 11.74
N SER A 38 18.45 -1.35 10.44
CA SER A 38 17.41 -2.16 9.80
C SER A 38 17.97 -3.43 9.20
N THR A 39 17.27 -4.54 9.35
CA THR A 39 17.57 -5.79 8.67
C THR A 39 16.39 -6.19 7.80
N LEU A 40 16.62 -6.40 6.50
CA LEU A 40 15.60 -6.81 5.53
C LEU A 40 16.05 -8.09 4.82
N TRP A 41 15.07 -8.89 4.41
CA TRP A 41 15.29 -10.09 3.60
C TRP A 41 15.15 -9.77 2.11
N TYR A 42 15.74 -10.61 1.25
CA TYR A 42 15.52 -10.62 -0.20
C TYR A 42 15.63 -12.05 -0.75
N GLU A 43 14.95 -12.33 -1.84
CA GLU A 43 15.01 -13.65 -2.52
C GLU A 43 15.94 -13.62 -3.74
N HIS A 44 15.83 -12.59 -4.58
CA HIS A 44 16.55 -12.49 -5.86
C HIS A 44 17.59 -11.38 -5.84
N ASP A 45 17.16 -10.14 -6.08
CA ASP A 45 18.03 -8.96 -6.19
C ASP A 45 17.41 -7.76 -5.48
N PRO A 46 17.98 -7.31 -4.34
CA PRO A 46 17.37 -6.24 -3.55
C PRO A 46 17.44 -4.90 -4.28
N ASP A 47 16.50 -4.00 -3.97
CA ASP A 47 16.47 -2.62 -4.48
C ASP A 47 17.88 -1.99 -4.35
N PRO A 48 18.46 -1.50 -5.46
CA PRO A 48 19.83 -0.92 -5.44
C PRO A 48 20.02 0.20 -4.41
N ARG A 49 18.96 0.96 -4.08
CA ARG A 49 19.02 2.04 -3.09
C ARG A 49 19.29 1.55 -1.66
N LEU A 50 19.04 0.28 -1.37
CA LEU A 50 19.29 -0.35 -0.07
C LEU A 50 20.73 -0.85 0.06
N ARG A 51 21.42 -1.05 -1.07
CA ARG A 51 22.82 -1.51 -1.07
C ARG A 51 23.74 -0.42 -0.54
N ASP A 52 24.85 -0.83 0.02
CA ASP A 52 25.90 0.09 0.51
C ASP A 52 25.43 1.11 1.56
N ARG A 53 24.32 0.82 2.26
CA ARG A 53 23.84 1.59 3.39
C ARG A 53 24.32 0.99 4.71
N PRO A 54 25.23 1.64 5.47
CA PRO A 54 25.84 1.05 6.69
C PRO A 54 24.82 0.67 7.77
N ALA A 55 23.65 1.31 7.78
CA ALA A 55 22.57 1.04 8.74
C ALA A 55 21.55 0.01 8.23
N ILE A 56 21.75 -0.54 7.03
CA ILE A 56 20.84 -1.53 6.42
C ILE A 56 21.63 -2.83 6.20
N ARG A 57 21.18 -3.90 6.87
CA ARG A 57 21.68 -5.25 6.66
C ARG A 57 20.71 -6.01 5.77
N LEU A 58 21.19 -6.54 4.67
CA LEU A 58 20.42 -7.36 3.74
C LEU A 58 20.73 -8.85 3.95
N LEU A 59 19.69 -9.66 4.13
CA LEU A 59 19.80 -11.10 4.32
C LEU A 59 19.13 -11.84 3.16
N LYS A 60 19.85 -12.74 2.52
CA LYS A 60 19.27 -13.58 1.47
C LYS A 60 18.44 -14.69 2.08
N LEU A 61 17.19 -14.84 1.63
CA LEU A 61 16.33 -15.95 2.01
C LEU A 61 16.88 -17.25 1.39
N PRO A 62 17.11 -18.30 2.18
CA PRO A 62 17.58 -19.56 1.65
C PRO A 62 16.46 -20.27 0.88
N SER A 63 16.80 -21.07 -0.12
CA SER A 63 15.84 -21.92 -0.85
C SER A 63 15.24 -23.02 0.04
N HIS A 64 15.99 -23.50 1.02
CA HIS A 64 15.60 -24.57 1.95
C HIS A 64 15.78 -24.13 3.40
N GLY A 65 14.96 -24.66 4.31
CA GLY A 65 15.09 -24.36 5.74
C GLY A 65 14.71 -22.94 6.14
N LYS A 66 13.91 -22.24 5.32
CA LYS A 66 13.47 -20.84 5.55
C LYS A 66 12.99 -20.61 6.98
N THR A 67 12.08 -21.44 7.49
CA THR A 67 11.52 -21.32 8.84
C THR A 67 12.60 -21.26 9.91
N TRP A 68 13.57 -22.17 9.86
CA TRP A 68 14.62 -22.30 10.88
C TRP A 68 15.60 -21.13 10.80
N THR A 69 15.93 -20.69 9.60
CA THR A 69 16.80 -19.53 9.38
C THR A 69 16.16 -18.25 9.90
N ILE A 70 14.88 -18.01 9.59
CA ILE A 70 14.13 -16.84 10.07
C ILE A 70 14.02 -16.89 11.60
N PHE A 71 13.59 -18.02 12.17
CA PHE A 71 13.44 -18.18 13.60
C PHE A 71 14.76 -17.91 14.36
N ARG A 72 15.88 -18.45 13.88
CA ARG A 72 17.20 -18.23 14.46
C ARG A 72 17.62 -16.76 14.39
N GLU A 73 17.32 -16.06 13.27
CA GLU A 73 17.60 -14.65 13.12
C GLU A 73 16.74 -13.80 14.07
N MET A 74 15.48 -14.16 14.31
CA MET A 74 14.61 -13.47 15.27
C MET A 74 15.19 -13.48 16.70
N LEU A 75 16.00 -14.49 17.04
CA LEU A 75 16.68 -14.63 18.33
C LEU A 75 18.04 -13.89 18.41
N SER A 76 18.45 -13.17 17.35
CA SER A 76 19.75 -12.53 17.26
C SER A 76 19.85 -11.15 17.95
N GLY A 77 18.96 -10.88 18.94
CA GLY A 77 19.04 -9.70 19.80
C GLY A 77 18.58 -8.41 19.12
N TYR A 78 17.47 -8.44 18.39
CA TYR A 78 16.77 -7.26 17.90
C TYR A 78 15.96 -6.60 19.00
N ASP A 79 15.73 -5.29 18.89
CA ASP A 79 14.82 -4.55 19.76
C ASP A 79 13.38 -4.65 19.24
N ILE A 80 13.21 -4.71 17.91
CA ILE A 80 11.92 -4.78 17.24
C ILE A 80 11.95 -5.85 16.16
N ILE A 81 10.91 -6.70 16.13
CA ILE A 81 10.62 -7.60 15.02
C ILE A 81 9.29 -7.16 14.42
N ALA A 82 9.36 -6.57 13.23
CA ALA A 82 8.24 -5.92 12.56
C ALA A 82 7.61 -6.82 11.47
N TYR A 83 6.34 -6.59 11.20
CA TYR A 83 5.55 -7.32 10.19
C TYR A 83 5.35 -8.81 10.53
N MET A 84 5.00 -9.07 11.78
CA MET A 84 4.65 -10.44 12.21
C MET A 84 3.55 -11.02 11.30
N ASP A 85 3.75 -12.26 10.86
CA ASP A 85 2.93 -12.96 9.89
C ASP A 85 2.43 -14.34 10.41
N TYR A 86 1.64 -15.04 9.60
CA TYR A 86 1.21 -16.42 9.88
C TYR A 86 2.25 -17.47 9.45
N SER A 87 3.53 -17.25 9.76
CA SER A 87 4.57 -18.23 9.47
C SER A 87 4.86 -19.15 10.66
N PRO A 88 5.39 -20.36 10.41
CA PRO A 88 5.85 -21.22 11.50
C PRO A 88 6.94 -20.55 12.36
N ALA A 89 7.79 -19.69 11.79
CA ALA A 89 8.82 -18.98 12.51
C ALA A 89 8.21 -17.97 13.50
N SER A 90 7.25 -17.16 13.04
CA SER A 90 6.50 -16.21 13.89
C SER A 90 5.73 -16.95 15.00
N TYR A 91 5.08 -18.05 14.66
CA TYR A 91 4.38 -18.88 15.64
C TYR A 91 5.32 -19.38 16.74
N LEU A 92 6.43 -20.01 16.37
CA LEU A 92 7.42 -20.52 17.32
C LEU A 92 7.96 -19.38 18.20
N PHE A 93 8.36 -18.26 17.61
CA PHE A 93 8.89 -17.12 18.34
C PHE A 93 7.90 -16.57 19.37
N LEU A 94 6.64 -16.37 19.00
CA LEU A 94 5.61 -15.81 19.87
C LEU A 94 5.14 -16.76 20.99
N HIS A 95 5.47 -18.06 20.89
CA HIS A 95 5.20 -19.04 21.94
C HIS A 95 6.39 -19.24 22.90
N LEU A 96 7.54 -18.63 22.64
CA LEU A 96 8.63 -18.59 23.61
C LEU A 96 8.26 -17.72 24.83
N PRO A 97 8.79 -18.03 26.01
CA PRO A 97 8.73 -17.13 27.15
C PRO A 97 9.33 -15.76 26.79
N HIS A 98 8.79 -14.68 27.38
CA HIS A 98 9.30 -13.32 27.11
C HIS A 98 10.81 -13.19 27.40
N SER A 99 11.30 -13.84 28.47
CA SER A 99 12.72 -13.87 28.78
C SER A 99 13.62 -14.44 27.68
N ALA A 100 13.10 -15.37 26.86
CA ALA A 100 13.81 -15.95 25.73
C ALA A 100 13.72 -15.09 24.45
N ARG A 101 12.78 -14.15 24.39
CA ARG A 101 12.58 -13.21 23.27
C ARG A 101 13.21 -11.83 23.52
N SER A 102 13.48 -11.50 24.80
CA SER A 102 14.01 -10.20 25.19
C SER A 102 15.35 -9.88 24.51
N PRO A 103 15.56 -8.64 24.05
CA PRO A 103 14.70 -7.45 24.25
C PRO A 103 13.60 -7.24 23.19
N ALA A 104 13.41 -8.19 22.26
CA ALA A 104 12.59 -7.98 21.07
C ALA A 104 11.10 -7.75 21.37
N GLN A 105 10.57 -6.63 20.89
CA GLN A 105 9.14 -6.35 20.77
C GLN A 105 8.60 -6.89 19.45
N ALA A 106 7.61 -7.77 19.49
CA ALA A 106 6.93 -8.28 18.30
C ALA A 106 5.83 -7.30 17.86
N VAL A 107 5.98 -6.71 16.68
CA VAL A 107 5.09 -5.67 16.17
C VAL A 107 4.26 -6.19 14.99
N PHE A 108 2.95 -6.12 15.14
CA PHE A 108 2.00 -6.38 14.06
C PHE A 108 1.63 -5.08 13.36
N HIS A 109 1.97 -4.95 12.08
CA HIS A 109 1.59 -3.83 11.24
C HIS A 109 0.39 -4.18 10.37
N ALA A 110 -0.78 -3.59 10.66
CA ALA A 110 -1.99 -3.77 9.87
C ALA A 110 -2.05 -2.75 8.74
N GLU A 111 -1.84 -3.20 7.50
CA GLU A 111 -1.88 -2.36 6.29
C GLU A 111 -3.15 -2.56 5.45
N ALA A 112 -4.01 -3.49 5.82
CA ALA A 112 -5.30 -3.71 5.18
C ALA A 112 -6.30 -4.29 6.20
N PRO A 113 -7.62 -4.22 5.92
CA PRO A 113 -8.62 -4.86 6.75
C PRO A 113 -8.41 -6.38 6.85
N SER A 114 -8.75 -6.96 7.99
CA SER A 114 -8.57 -8.38 8.30
C SER A 114 -9.23 -9.32 7.29
N ALA A 115 -10.32 -8.91 6.65
CA ALA A 115 -10.97 -9.65 5.59
C ALA A 115 -10.04 -9.92 4.38
N GLN A 116 -8.99 -9.12 4.18
CA GLN A 116 -7.97 -9.36 3.16
C GLN A 116 -6.89 -10.35 3.63
N PHE A 117 -6.69 -10.50 4.95
CA PHE A 117 -5.73 -11.43 5.54
C PHE A 117 -6.36 -12.78 5.88
N VAL A 118 -7.67 -12.84 6.07
CA VAL A 118 -8.43 -13.97 6.63
C VAL A 118 -8.73 -15.06 5.58
N ASN A 119 -7.95 -15.12 4.48
CA ASN A 119 -7.97 -16.31 3.62
C ASN A 119 -6.60 -17.02 3.52
N PRO A 120 -5.88 -17.26 4.64
CA PRO A 120 -4.99 -18.41 4.67
C PRO A 120 -5.89 -19.64 4.58
N SER A 121 -5.40 -20.71 3.94
CA SER A 121 -6.10 -21.98 3.98
C SER A 121 -6.59 -22.26 5.41
N THR A 122 -7.77 -22.83 5.58
CA THR A 122 -8.37 -23.12 6.89
C THR A 122 -7.39 -23.83 7.83
N VAL A 123 -6.46 -24.58 7.26
CA VAL A 123 -5.37 -25.29 7.95
C VAL A 123 -4.36 -24.31 8.57
N LEU A 124 -3.89 -23.28 7.84
CA LEU A 124 -2.95 -22.30 8.39
C LEU A 124 -3.60 -21.44 9.48
N ARG A 125 -4.88 -21.08 9.33
CA ARG A 125 -5.62 -20.37 10.38
C ARG A 125 -5.81 -21.24 11.64
N PHE A 126 -6.08 -22.51 11.48
CA PHE A 126 -6.20 -23.44 12.61
C PHE A 126 -4.86 -23.64 13.32
N LEU A 127 -3.76 -23.82 12.57
CA LEU A 127 -2.43 -24.03 13.13
C LEU A 127 -1.81 -22.76 13.73
N TYR A 128 -2.01 -21.59 13.12
CA TYR A 128 -1.29 -20.35 13.47
C TYR A 128 -2.21 -19.19 13.84
N GLY A 129 -3.52 -19.41 13.96
CA GLY A 129 -4.51 -18.35 14.25
C GLY A 129 -4.32 -17.63 15.59
N GLY A 130 -3.53 -18.22 16.49
CA GLY A 130 -3.13 -17.58 17.75
C GLY A 130 -1.92 -16.64 17.68
N THR A 131 -1.30 -16.49 16.50
CA THR A 131 -0.07 -15.69 16.33
C THR A 131 -0.31 -14.20 16.56
N PHE A 132 -1.20 -13.58 15.84
CA PHE A 132 -1.43 -12.13 15.92
C PHE A 132 -1.89 -11.64 17.29
N PRO A 133 -2.79 -12.33 18.02
CA PRO A 133 -3.15 -11.91 19.37
C PRO A 133 -2.01 -11.93 20.39
N ARG A 134 -0.86 -12.50 20.07
CA ARG A 134 0.32 -12.62 20.92
C ARG A 134 1.42 -11.59 20.65
N CYS A 135 1.24 -10.72 19.66
CA CYS A 135 2.16 -9.61 19.43
C CYS A 135 2.12 -8.64 20.60
N ASP A 136 3.23 -7.95 20.84
CA ASP A 136 3.41 -7.03 21.96
C ASP A 136 2.85 -5.63 21.62
N VAL A 137 2.95 -5.23 20.33
CA VAL A 137 2.52 -3.93 19.83
C VAL A 137 1.72 -4.11 18.54
N TYR A 138 0.69 -3.28 18.37
CA TYR A 138 -0.18 -3.25 17.19
C TYR A 138 -0.17 -1.86 16.58
N THR A 139 0.06 -1.79 15.28
CA THR A 139 -0.05 -0.55 14.52
C THR A 139 -1.03 -0.71 13.37
N ALA A 140 -1.61 0.38 12.90
CA ALA A 140 -2.48 0.40 11.73
C ALA A 140 -2.18 1.63 10.88
N ILE A 141 -2.46 1.54 9.59
CA ILE A 141 -2.20 2.67 8.67
C ILE A 141 -3.31 3.71 8.67
N THR A 142 -4.53 3.36 9.14
CA THR A 142 -5.70 4.25 9.27
C THR A 142 -6.53 3.89 10.50
N GLU A 143 -7.40 4.80 10.91
CA GLU A 143 -8.41 4.55 11.95
C GLU A 143 -9.41 3.44 11.53
N PHE A 144 -9.73 3.36 10.24
CA PHE A 144 -10.57 2.30 9.69
C PHE A 144 -9.94 0.92 9.92
N VAL A 145 -8.66 0.75 9.58
CA VAL A 145 -7.92 -0.49 9.80
C VAL A 145 -7.73 -0.76 11.30
N ALA A 146 -7.52 0.28 12.12
CA ALA A 146 -7.40 0.13 13.57
C ALA A 146 -8.68 -0.41 14.21
N ARG A 147 -9.85 0.08 13.78
CA ARG A 147 -11.16 -0.46 14.22
C ARG A 147 -11.34 -1.91 13.81
N ASP A 148 -10.90 -2.27 12.59
CA ASP A 148 -10.96 -3.65 12.12
C ASP A 148 -10.07 -4.58 12.97
N VAL A 149 -8.84 -4.18 13.29
CA VAL A 149 -7.95 -4.91 14.21
C VAL A 149 -8.61 -5.09 15.58
N CYS A 150 -9.19 -4.03 16.14
CA CYS A 150 -9.87 -4.09 17.42
C CYS A 150 -11.05 -5.08 17.39
N ASN A 151 -11.85 -5.05 16.31
CA ASN A 151 -13.05 -5.89 16.19
C ASN A 151 -12.74 -7.37 15.91
N ASN A 152 -11.70 -7.67 15.14
CA ASN A 152 -11.44 -9.01 14.63
C ASN A 152 -10.27 -9.72 15.35
N ILE A 153 -9.23 -8.98 15.75
CA ILE A 153 -8.08 -9.52 16.49
C ILE A 153 -8.27 -9.33 18.01
N LYS A 154 -9.22 -8.47 18.43
CA LYS A 154 -9.50 -8.13 19.84
C LYS A 154 -8.31 -7.49 20.55
N LYS A 155 -7.54 -6.69 19.84
CA LYS A 155 -6.38 -5.96 20.34
C LYS A 155 -6.50 -4.47 20.05
N ARG A 156 -6.09 -3.66 21.01
CA ARG A 156 -6.00 -2.20 20.83
C ARG A 156 -4.79 -1.86 19.97
N VAL A 157 -4.98 -1.04 18.95
CA VAL A 157 -3.89 -0.45 18.18
C VAL A 157 -3.19 0.62 19.02
N ASN A 158 -1.87 0.57 19.05
CA ASN A 158 -1.03 1.49 19.81
C ASN A 158 -0.67 2.76 19.03
N PHE A 159 -0.48 2.63 17.69
CA PHE A 159 -0.07 3.72 16.83
C PHE A 159 -0.81 3.66 15.50
N ILE A 160 -1.26 4.82 15.01
CA ILE A 160 -1.67 4.99 13.61
C ILE A 160 -0.46 5.54 12.86
N LEU A 161 0.08 4.74 11.95
CA LEU A 161 1.27 5.06 11.17
C LEU A 161 0.93 5.03 9.69
N PRO A 162 0.66 6.19 9.07
CA PRO A 162 0.26 6.26 7.67
C PRO A 162 1.40 5.79 6.76
N VAL A 163 1.04 5.47 5.52
CA VAL A 163 2.00 5.25 4.43
C VAL A 163 2.22 6.55 3.68
N GLY A 164 3.38 6.70 3.08
CA GLY A 164 3.76 7.89 2.34
C GLY A 164 3.75 7.68 0.82
N VAL A 165 4.00 8.79 0.14
CA VAL A 165 4.26 8.86 -1.30
C VAL A 165 5.54 9.68 -1.54
N ASP A 166 6.28 9.35 -2.59
CA ASP A 166 7.42 10.17 -3.03
C ASP A 166 6.90 11.36 -3.86
N THR A 167 6.67 12.48 -3.19
CA THR A 167 6.15 13.68 -3.84
C THR A 167 7.18 14.37 -4.75
N LYS A 168 8.46 13.96 -4.70
CA LYS A 168 9.51 14.46 -5.59
C LYS A 168 9.54 13.68 -6.90
N ALA A 169 9.24 12.39 -6.85
CA ALA A 169 9.09 11.54 -8.03
C ALA A 169 7.72 11.77 -8.70
N PHE A 170 6.63 11.66 -7.93
CA PHE A 170 5.27 11.86 -8.41
C PHE A 170 4.93 13.36 -8.41
N THR A 171 5.21 14.02 -9.54
CA THR A 171 4.96 15.46 -9.76
C THR A 171 4.03 15.67 -10.93
N PRO A 172 3.16 16.70 -10.87
CA PRO A 172 2.35 17.08 -12.01
C PRO A 172 3.23 17.43 -13.22
N PRO A 173 2.78 17.18 -14.46
CA PRO A 173 3.40 17.76 -15.65
C PRO A 173 3.23 19.28 -15.65
N ALA A 174 4.01 19.99 -16.48
CA ALA A 174 3.88 21.44 -16.65
C ALA A 174 2.49 21.81 -17.20
N GLU A 175 2.02 21.08 -18.18
CA GLU A 175 0.71 21.21 -18.81
C GLU A 175 0.14 19.85 -19.17
N ARG A 176 -1.18 19.76 -19.27
CA ARG A 176 -1.91 18.61 -19.83
C ARG A 176 -2.69 19.10 -21.03
N GLU A 177 -2.22 18.69 -22.20
CA GLU A 177 -2.85 19.03 -23.48
C GLU A 177 -3.51 17.77 -24.05
N HIS A 178 -4.80 17.62 -23.79
CA HIS A 178 -5.61 16.53 -24.36
C HIS A 178 -6.89 17.10 -24.96
N ASP A 179 -7.16 16.71 -26.20
CA ASP A 179 -8.44 17.01 -26.87
C ASP A 179 -9.62 16.36 -26.12
N SER A 180 -9.36 15.21 -25.50
CA SER A 180 -10.31 14.45 -24.69
C SER A 180 -9.68 14.06 -23.36
N PRO A 181 -10.38 14.25 -22.22
CA PRO A 181 -9.81 13.90 -20.91
C PRO A 181 -9.55 12.40 -20.79
N VAL A 182 -8.40 12.06 -20.17
CA VAL A 182 -7.96 10.69 -19.93
C VAL A 182 -8.31 10.28 -18.50
N VAL A 183 -9.11 9.22 -18.37
CA VAL A 183 -9.52 8.62 -17.11
C VAL A 183 -8.69 7.36 -16.85
N LEU A 184 -7.91 7.35 -15.78
CA LEU A 184 -6.95 6.31 -15.45
C LEU A 184 -7.42 5.45 -14.27
N PHE A 185 -7.38 4.12 -14.46
CA PHE A 185 -7.39 3.13 -13.37
C PHE A 185 -6.02 2.45 -13.30
N VAL A 186 -5.50 2.31 -12.08
CA VAL A 186 -4.28 1.54 -11.80
C VAL A 186 -4.54 0.55 -10.68
N GLY A 187 -4.23 -0.72 -10.90
CA GLY A 187 -4.32 -1.75 -9.88
C GLY A 187 -4.36 -3.16 -10.44
N THR A 188 -4.31 -4.15 -9.55
CA THR A 188 -4.55 -5.53 -9.96
C THR A 188 -5.94 -5.66 -10.61
N VAL A 189 -5.98 -6.19 -11.81
CA VAL A 189 -7.22 -6.33 -12.60
C VAL A 189 -8.01 -7.54 -12.06
N ILE A 190 -8.81 -7.28 -11.04
CA ILE A 190 -9.71 -8.22 -10.34
C ILE A 190 -11.06 -7.55 -10.08
N GLU A 191 -12.12 -8.33 -9.99
CA GLU A 191 -13.49 -7.83 -9.84
C GLU A 191 -13.66 -6.87 -8.64
N ARG A 192 -13.08 -7.19 -7.49
CA ARG A 192 -13.14 -6.39 -6.27
C ARG A 192 -12.63 -4.95 -6.45
N LYS A 193 -11.64 -4.75 -7.33
CA LYS A 193 -11.07 -3.42 -7.61
C LYS A 193 -11.88 -2.60 -8.61
N GLY A 194 -12.88 -3.20 -9.24
CA GLY A 194 -13.89 -2.52 -10.04
C GLY A 194 -13.49 -2.03 -11.42
N PRO A 195 -12.43 -2.56 -12.11
CA PRO A 195 -12.07 -2.09 -13.45
C PRO A 195 -13.18 -2.30 -14.49
N GLN A 196 -14.13 -3.21 -14.23
CA GLN A 196 -15.31 -3.43 -15.10
C GLN A 196 -16.18 -2.17 -15.23
N HIS A 197 -16.23 -1.31 -14.21
CA HIS A 197 -17.00 -0.07 -14.24
C HIS A 197 -16.44 0.96 -15.23
N LEU A 198 -15.15 0.85 -15.61
CA LEU A 198 -14.57 1.73 -16.64
C LEU A 198 -15.09 1.38 -18.03
N ILE A 199 -15.48 0.13 -18.31
CA ILE A 199 -16.08 -0.26 -19.59
C ILE A 199 -17.47 0.36 -19.70
N ASP A 200 -18.27 0.35 -18.62
CA ASP A 200 -19.56 1.00 -18.57
C ASP A 200 -19.44 2.52 -18.74
N ALA A 201 -18.43 3.12 -18.07
CA ALA A 201 -18.11 4.54 -18.19
C ALA A 201 -17.68 4.91 -19.63
N ALA A 202 -16.85 4.10 -20.29
CA ALA A 202 -16.42 4.37 -21.66
C ALA A 202 -17.61 4.38 -22.64
N GLY A 203 -18.59 3.51 -22.43
CA GLY A 203 -19.84 3.54 -23.22
C GLY A 203 -20.71 4.78 -22.94
N ARG A 204 -20.71 5.29 -21.71
CA ARG A 204 -21.50 6.47 -21.32
C ARG A 204 -20.82 7.80 -21.70
N PHE A 205 -19.49 7.85 -21.78
CA PHE A 205 -18.71 9.07 -22.02
C PHE A 205 -17.78 8.93 -23.24
N PRO A 206 -18.33 8.99 -24.48
CA PRO A 206 -17.55 8.79 -25.70
C PRO A 206 -16.51 9.90 -25.97
N ASN A 207 -16.62 11.03 -25.27
CA ASN A 207 -15.70 12.19 -25.33
C ASN A 207 -14.56 12.11 -24.29
N ALA A 208 -14.37 10.99 -23.62
CA ALA A 208 -13.25 10.73 -22.72
C ALA A 208 -12.57 9.41 -23.12
N PHE A 209 -11.25 9.30 -22.85
CA PHE A 209 -10.49 8.08 -23.04
C PHE A 209 -10.23 7.37 -21.71
N PHE A 210 -10.40 6.06 -21.67
CA PHE A 210 -10.26 5.27 -20.44
C PHE A 210 -9.07 4.32 -20.53
N ARG A 211 -8.18 4.35 -19.54
CA ARG A 211 -7.01 3.48 -19.44
C ARG A 211 -7.10 2.58 -18.22
N ILE A 212 -6.98 1.26 -18.44
CA ILE A 212 -6.89 0.25 -17.37
C ILE A 212 -5.47 -0.29 -17.36
N VAL A 213 -4.73 -0.01 -16.28
CA VAL A 213 -3.32 -0.41 -16.12
C VAL A 213 -3.18 -1.37 -14.95
N GLY A 214 -2.52 -2.49 -15.17
CA GLY A 214 -2.19 -3.45 -14.13
C GLY A 214 -2.17 -4.90 -14.58
N ALA A 215 -1.62 -5.76 -13.73
CA ALA A 215 -1.63 -7.19 -13.95
C ALA A 215 -3.01 -7.78 -13.65
N GLY A 216 -3.52 -8.61 -14.56
CA GLY A 216 -4.74 -9.38 -14.33
C GLY A 216 -4.43 -10.74 -13.72
N ARG A 217 -5.34 -11.27 -12.92
CA ARG A 217 -5.37 -12.71 -12.65
C ARG A 217 -6.01 -13.42 -13.84
N GLU A 218 -5.49 -14.60 -14.19
CA GLU A 218 -6.05 -15.44 -15.24
C GLU A 218 -7.56 -15.64 -15.01
N GLY A 219 -8.33 -15.53 -16.09
CA GLY A 219 -9.79 -15.57 -16.07
C GLY A 219 -10.42 -14.19 -16.11
N PHE A 220 -10.30 -13.34 -15.09
CA PHE A 220 -11.02 -12.05 -15.04
C PHE A 220 -10.50 -11.03 -16.08
N SER A 221 -9.19 -10.93 -16.27
CA SER A 221 -8.62 -10.06 -17.31
C SER A 221 -9.00 -10.51 -18.74
N GLY A 222 -9.14 -11.82 -18.97
CA GLY A 222 -9.67 -12.36 -20.21
C GLY A 222 -11.13 -11.97 -20.46
N VAL A 223 -11.97 -12.07 -19.41
CA VAL A 223 -13.38 -11.64 -19.46
C VAL A 223 -13.49 -10.13 -19.77
N LEU A 224 -12.66 -9.29 -19.12
CA LEU A 224 -12.68 -7.85 -19.41
C LEU A 224 -12.25 -7.54 -20.85
N ARG A 225 -11.19 -8.20 -21.35
CA ARG A 225 -10.73 -8.04 -22.74
C ARG A 225 -11.84 -8.40 -23.71
N GLN A 226 -12.46 -9.56 -23.54
CA GLN A 226 -13.56 -10.01 -24.36
C GLN A 226 -14.74 -9.01 -24.33
N ARG A 227 -15.06 -8.47 -23.14
CA ARG A 227 -16.11 -7.46 -22.99
C ARG A 227 -15.80 -6.16 -23.74
N VAL A 228 -14.56 -5.68 -23.71
CA VAL A 228 -14.12 -4.52 -24.48
C VAL A 228 -14.23 -4.80 -25.99
N GLU A 229 -13.75 -5.94 -26.45
CA GLU A 229 -13.83 -6.34 -27.86
C GLU A 229 -15.29 -6.42 -28.35
N GLN A 230 -16.16 -7.06 -27.57
CA GLN A 230 -17.58 -7.20 -27.91
C GLN A 230 -18.34 -5.87 -27.85
N SER A 231 -17.92 -4.93 -27.02
CA SER A 231 -18.57 -3.61 -26.93
C SER A 231 -18.31 -2.71 -28.13
N GLY A 232 -17.27 -2.99 -28.91
CA GLY A 232 -16.85 -2.16 -30.04
C GLY A 232 -16.31 -0.77 -29.67
N LEU A 233 -16.15 -0.50 -28.36
CA LEU A 233 -15.63 0.78 -27.86
C LEU A 233 -14.21 1.04 -28.35
N LYS A 234 -13.95 2.29 -28.74
CA LYS A 234 -12.63 2.76 -29.24
C LYS A 234 -11.91 3.67 -28.24
N ASN A 235 -12.60 4.09 -27.22
CA ASN A 235 -12.13 5.02 -26.20
C ASN A 235 -11.74 4.33 -24.88
N ILE A 236 -11.30 3.07 -24.94
CA ILE A 236 -10.80 2.33 -23.78
C ILE A 236 -9.61 1.44 -24.15
N SER A 237 -8.60 1.37 -23.28
CA SER A 237 -7.45 0.46 -23.42
C SER A 237 -7.21 -0.37 -22.16
N LEU A 238 -6.64 -1.58 -22.36
CA LEU A 238 -6.14 -2.45 -21.30
C LEU A 238 -4.62 -2.58 -21.49
N ASP A 239 -3.85 -1.76 -20.80
CA ASP A 239 -2.42 -1.56 -21.07
C ASP A 239 -1.50 -2.59 -20.36
N GLY A 240 -2.06 -3.50 -19.54
CA GLY A 240 -1.28 -4.49 -18.82
C GLY A 240 -0.42 -3.91 -17.66
N PRO A 241 0.48 -4.70 -17.09
CA PRO A 241 1.37 -4.22 -16.04
C PRO A 241 2.42 -3.25 -16.58
N LYS A 242 2.81 -2.27 -15.78
CA LYS A 242 3.78 -1.24 -16.09
C LYS A 242 4.84 -1.13 -14.99
N THR A 243 6.04 -0.73 -15.36
CA THR A 243 7.11 -0.37 -14.45
C THR A 243 6.81 0.95 -13.75
N GLN A 244 7.51 1.24 -12.64
CA GLN A 244 7.28 2.50 -11.90
C GLN A 244 7.56 3.76 -12.76
N PRO A 245 8.62 3.84 -13.58
CA PRO A 245 8.80 4.98 -14.50
C PRO A 245 7.67 5.12 -15.53
N GLU A 246 7.25 4.03 -16.15
CA GLU A 246 6.12 4.07 -17.09
C GLU A 246 4.82 4.52 -16.41
N MET A 247 4.61 4.06 -15.17
CA MET A 247 3.43 4.44 -14.39
C MET A 247 3.40 5.94 -14.10
N LEU A 248 4.55 6.53 -13.79
CA LEU A 248 4.67 7.97 -13.57
C LEU A 248 4.27 8.77 -14.83
N GLU A 249 4.77 8.36 -16.00
CA GLU A 249 4.40 9.03 -17.27
C GLU A 249 2.91 8.84 -17.60
N ILE A 250 2.36 7.64 -17.40
CA ILE A 250 0.92 7.39 -17.58
C ILE A 250 0.07 8.28 -16.65
N MET A 251 0.49 8.47 -15.40
CA MET A 251 -0.22 9.38 -14.47
C MET A 251 -0.11 10.84 -14.93
N ARG A 252 1.03 11.28 -15.46
CA ARG A 252 1.21 12.62 -16.02
C ARG A 252 0.37 12.86 -17.26
N GLU A 253 0.21 11.83 -18.10
CA GLU A 253 -0.64 11.83 -19.30
C GLU A 253 -2.14 11.68 -18.98
N SER A 254 -2.55 11.62 -17.74
CA SER A 254 -3.95 11.42 -17.34
C SER A 254 -4.53 12.68 -16.71
N ASP A 255 -5.87 12.79 -16.70
CA ASP A 255 -6.61 13.94 -16.18
C ASP A 255 -7.43 13.62 -14.92
N ILE A 256 -7.90 12.38 -14.81
CA ILE A 256 -8.77 11.89 -13.74
C ILE A 256 -8.28 10.52 -13.31
N PHE A 257 -8.17 10.29 -12.02
CA PHE A 257 -7.89 8.97 -11.48
C PHE A 257 -9.15 8.36 -10.87
N ILE A 258 -9.39 7.07 -11.14
CA ILE A 258 -10.53 6.35 -10.57
C ILE A 258 -10.10 5.00 -9.98
N LEU A 259 -10.51 4.72 -8.75
CA LEU A 259 -10.36 3.41 -8.12
C LEU A 259 -11.68 2.98 -7.47
N PRO A 260 -12.58 2.31 -8.22
CA PRO A 260 -13.87 1.87 -7.70
C PRO A 260 -13.76 0.55 -6.92
N SER A 261 -12.77 0.47 -6.01
CA SER A 261 -12.57 -0.66 -5.10
C SER A 261 -13.45 -0.50 -3.85
N ARG A 262 -14.05 -1.60 -3.39
CA ARG A 262 -14.92 -1.62 -2.20
C ARG A 262 -14.18 -1.88 -0.89
N LEU A 263 -12.93 -2.34 -0.95
CA LEU A 263 -12.16 -2.68 0.25
C LEU A 263 -10.67 -2.51 0.01
N GLU A 264 -10.09 -1.53 0.69
CA GLU A 264 -8.65 -1.27 0.70
C GLU A 264 -8.18 -0.91 2.12
N GLY A 265 -6.86 -0.96 2.34
CA GLY A 265 -6.23 -0.26 3.46
C GLY A 265 -6.00 1.21 3.10
N ILE A 266 -4.80 1.53 2.60
CA ILE A 266 -4.54 2.77 1.84
C ILE A 266 -4.08 2.35 0.46
N PRO A 267 -4.85 2.58 -0.59
CA PRO A 267 -4.38 2.27 -1.94
C PRO A 267 -3.29 3.27 -2.35
N LYS A 268 -2.03 2.82 -2.41
CA LYS A 268 -0.87 3.69 -2.74
C LYS A 268 -1.06 4.45 -4.04
N VAL A 269 -1.67 3.81 -5.02
CA VAL A 269 -1.94 4.43 -6.32
C VAL A 269 -2.81 5.69 -6.23
N THR A 270 -3.66 5.84 -5.21
CA THR A 270 -4.42 7.09 -4.99
C THR A 270 -3.55 8.20 -4.42
N LEU A 271 -2.54 7.86 -3.59
CA LEU A 271 -1.54 8.83 -3.12
C LEU A 271 -0.67 9.30 -4.29
N GLU A 272 -0.22 8.36 -5.13
CA GLU A 272 0.62 8.61 -6.31
C GLU A 272 -0.13 9.48 -7.33
N ALA A 273 -1.39 9.14 -7.64
CA ALA A 273 -2.24 9.93 -8.53
C ALA A 273 -2.50 11.34 -7.98
N ALA A 274 -2.85 11.46 -6.70
CA ALA A 274 -3.07 12.75 -6.06
C ALA A 274 -1.78 13.59 -6.02
N ALA A 275 -0.61 12.96 -5.78
CA ALA A 275 0.69 13.63 -5.83
C ALA A 275 1.03 14.13 -7.24
N THR A 276 0.59 13.42 -8.28
CA THR A 276 0.73 13.84 -9.69
C THR A 276 -0.33 14.89 -10.08
N GLY A 277 -1.16 15.33 -9.13
CA GLY A 277 -2.17 16.36 -9.36
C GLY A 277 -3.42 15.86 -10.10
N LEU A 278 -3.78 14.59 -9.93
CA LEU A 278 -5.03 14.03 -10.46
C LEU A 278 -6.14 14.12 -9.41
N PRO A 279 -7.32 14.68 -9.72
CA PRO A 279 -8.49 14.48 -8.92
C PRO A 279 -8.86 12.99 -8.91
N CYS A 280 -9.10 12.44 -7.70
CA CYS A 280 -9.37 11.01 -7.54
C CYS A 280 -10.86 10.76 -7.27
N ILE A 281 -11.42 9.72 -7.89
CA ILE A 281 -12.76 9.19 -7.59
C ILE A 281 -12.61 7.82 -6.95
N VAL A 282 -13.15 7.65 -5.73
CA VAL A 282 -13.08 6.41 -4.96
C VAL A 282 -14.43 6.08 -4.32
N PHE A 283 -14.62 4.84 -3.86
CA PHE A 283 -15.74 4.55 -2.96
C PHE A 283 -15.43 5.02 -1.52
N ARG A 284 -16.50 5.38 -0.78
CA ARG A 284 -16.44 5.80 0.64
C ARG A 284 -16.46 4.62 1.63
N ASP A 285 -16.39 3.39 1.14
CA ASP A 285 -16.52 2.17 1.95
C ASP A 285 -15.30 1.92 2.86
N TYR A 286 -14.22 2.62 2.62
CA TYR A 286 -12.97 2.57 3.40
C TYR A 286 -12.33 3.97 3.48
N GLU A 287 -11.40 4.13 4.39
CA GLU A 287 -10.70 5.40 4.58
C GLU A 287 -9.64 5.63 3.48
N THR A 288 -9.80 6.70 2.71
CA THR A 288 -8.86 7.09 1.66
C THR A 288 -8.28 8.46 1.97
N PRO A 289 -7.15 8.55 2.70
CA PRO A 289 -6.59 9.82 3.16
C PRO A 289 -6.21 10.79 2.03
N SER A 290 -5.97 10.29 0.82
CA SER A 290 -5.64 11.10 -0.36
C SER A 290 -6.84 11.85 -0.94
N VAL A 291 -8.08 11.46 -0.57
CA VAL A 291 -9.30 12.02 -1.18
C VAL A 291 -10.15 12.74 -0.12
N ILE A 292 -10.17 14.06 -0.19
CA ILE A 292 -11.12 14.92 0.54
C ILE A 292 -12.28 15.21 -0.39
N ASP A 293 -13.47 14.70 -0.03
CA ASP A 293 -14.67 14.79 -0.88
C ASP A 293 -15.01 16.25 -1.26
N GLY A 294 -15.23 16.48 -2.56
CA GLY A 294 -15.50 17.79 -3.11
C GLY A 294 -14.30 18.76 -3.17
N VAL A 295 -13.13 18.38 -2.62
CA VAL A 295 -11.93 19.23 -2.55
C VAL A 295 -10.77 18.68 -3.39
N THR A 296 -10.36 17.44 -3.15
CA THR A 296 -9.25 16.80 -3.87
C THR A 296 -9.73 15.72 -4.84
N GLY A 297 -11.03 15.47 -4.87
CA GLY A 297 -11.71 14.45 -5.66
C GLY A 297 -13.09 14.17 -5.12
N PHE A 298 -13.61 12.98 -5.39
CA PHE A 298 -14.95 12.57 -4.95
C PHE A 298 -14.93 11.21 -4.25
N GLN A 299 -15.75 11.08 -3.19
CA GLN A 299 -16.02 9.83 -2.49
C GLN A 299 -17.47 9.41 -2.75
N ALA A 300 -17.67 8.35 -3.52
CA ALA A 300 -18.97 7.85 -3.92
C ALA A 300 -19.47 6.70 -3.02
N GLY A 301 -20.75 6.56 -2.82
CA GLY A 301 -21.39 5.42 -2.16
C GLY A 301 -21.91 4.37 -3.16
N THR A 302 -22.18 4.79 -4.39
CA THR A 302 -22.76 3.95 -5.44
C THR A 302 -21.99 4.11 -6.76
N VAL A 303 -22.20 3.15 -7.67
CA VAL A 303 -21.62 3.25 -9.03
C VAL A 303 -22.20 4.47 -9.76
N GLU A 304 -23.47 4.79 -9.55
CA GLU A 304 -24.08 5.96 -10.21
C GLU A 304 -23.48 7.27 -9.69
N GLU A 305 -23.16 7.39 -8.40
CA GLU A 305 -22.43 8.56 -7.87
C GLU A 305 -21.00 8.64 -8.48
N ILE A 306 -20.34 7.51 -8.77
CA ILE A 306 -19.08 7.50 -9.54
C ILE A 306 -19.30 8.07 -10.94
N MET A 307 -20.36 7.65 -11.64
CA MET A 307 -20.67 8.15 -12.98
C MET A 307 -20.98 9.66 -12.99
N GLN A 308 -21.69 10.15 -11.97
CA GLN A 308 -21.96 11.59 -11.79
C GLN A 308 -20.66 12.37 -11.51
N ALA A 309 -19.76 11.82 -10.69
CA ALA A 309 -18.45 12.44 -10.44
C ALA A 309 -17.58 12.49 -11.71
N LEU A 310 -17.57 11.41 -12.50
CA LEU A 310 -16.91 11.38 -13.81
C LEU A 310 -17.50 12.42 -14.77
N GLU A 311 -18.82 12.50 -14.90
CA GLU A 311 -19.49 13.48 -15.76
C GLU A 311 -19.06 14.92 -15.43
N ARG A 312 -19.06 15.27 -14.14
CA ARG A 312 -18.61 16.60 -13.66
C ARG A 312 -17.15 16.88 -14.02
N LEU A 313 -16.25 15.92 -13.76
CA LEU A 313 -14.82 16.09 -14.04
C LEU A 313 -14.51 16.06 -15.55
N ILE A 314 -15.23 15.27 -16.34
CA ILE A 314 -15.07 15.25 -17.81
C ILE A 314 -15.53 16.58 -18.43
N ALA A 315 -16.65 17.13 -17.94
CA ALA A 315 -17.25 18.34 -18.50
C ALA A 315 -16.53 19.64 -18.10
N ASP A 316 -15.86 19.69 -16.91
CA ASP A 316 -15.26 20.92 -16.37
C ASP A 316 -13.72 20.80 -16.19
N PRO A 317 -12.91 21.24 -17.17
CA PRO A 317 -11.45 21.28 -17.06
C PRO A 317 -10.96 22.16 -15.87
N SER A 318 -11.66 23.25 -15.57
CA SER A 318 -11.31 24.14 -14.46
C SER A 318 -11.49 23.43 -13.11
N LEU A 319 -12.55 22.63 -12.96
CA LEU A 319 -12.77 21.79 -11.78
C LEU A 319 -11.65 20.77 -11.62
N ARG A 320 -11.27 20.06 -12.73
CA ARG A 320 -10.12 19.14 -12.71
C ARG A 320 -8.85 19.82 -12.22
N GLY A 321 -8.53 21.00 -12.78
CA GLY A 321 -7.33 21.76 -12.40
C GLY A 321 -7.34 22.18 -10.93
N ARG A 322 -8.46 22.74 -10.44
CA ARG A 322 -8.58 23.14 -9.03
C ARG A 322 -8.46 21.94 -8.06
N MET A 323 -9.17 20.86 -8.32
CA MET A 323 -9.11 19.66 -7.48
C MET A 323 -7.74 18.97 -7.55
N GLY A 324 -7.13 18.90 -8.73
CA GLY A 324 -5.79 18.35 -8.89
C GLY A 324 -4.71 19.14 -8.14
N ALA A 325 -4.76 20.48 -8.21
CA ALA A 325 -3.86 21.33 -7.43
C ALA A 325 -4.06 21.16 -5.92
N ALA A 326 -5.31 21.05 -5.47
CA ALA A 326 -5.63 20.79 -4.08
C ALA A 326 -5.13 19.39 -3.64
N ALA A 327 -5.29 18.38 -4.49
CA ALA A 327 -4.80 17.03 -4.25
C ALA A 327 -3.27 17.01 -4.10
N ARG A 328 -2.55 17.64 -5.03
CA ARG A 328 -1.09 17.79 -4.95
C ARG A 328 -0.64 18.43 -3.63
N LYS A 329 -1.23 19.57 -3.28
CA LYS A 329 -0.91 20.28 -2.03
C LYS A 329 -1.21 19.42 -0.80
N HIS A 330 -2.30 18.67 -0.82
CA HIS A 330 -2.65 17.77 0.27
C HIS A 330 -1.63 16.66 0.46
N MET A 331 -1.03 16.15 -0.63
CA MET A 331 -0.03 15.06 -0.58
C MET A 331 1.30 15.47 0.03
N GLU A 332 1.61 16.77 0.16
CA GLU A 332 2.80 17.23 0.87
C GLU A 332 2.85 16.72 2.33
N LYS A 333 1.68 16.52 2.95
CA LYS A 333 1.55 15.95 4.30
C LYS A 333 1.82 14.44 4.36
N PHE A 334 1.78 13.77 3.22
CA PHE A 334 2.04 12.35 3.06
C PHE A 334 3.38 12.08 2.37
N ASP A 335 4.22 13.11 2.20
CA ASP A 335 5.59 12.88 1.72
C ASP A 335 6.35 11.95 2.67
N TRP A 336 7.10 11.00 2.09
CA TRP A 336 7.86 10.03 2.87
C TRP A 336 8.82 10.67 3.86
N ASP A 337 9.39 11.84 3.56
CA ASP A 337 10.30 12.54 4.49
C ASP A 337 9.54 13.06 5.74
N PHE A 338 8.25 13.31 5.63
CA PHE A 338 7.40 13.66 6.77
C PHE A 338 6.86 12.42 7.48
N VAL A 339 6.33 11.46 6.74
CA VAL A 339 5.74 10.23 7.28
C VAL A 339 6.78 9.38 8.02
N SER A 340 8.00 9.25 7.48
CA SER A 340 9.06 8.47 8.10
C SER A 340 9.44 8.97 9.51
N ARG A 341 9.29 10.26 9.79
CA ARG A 341 9.53 10.80 11.15
C ARG A 341 8.53 10.28 12.17
N GLN A 342 7.28 10.05 11.76
CA GLN A 342 6.27 9.44 12.64
C GLN A 342 6.63 7.98 12.94
N TRP A 343 7.06 7.23 11.93
CA TRP A 343 7.55 5.86 12.08
C TRP A 343 8.78 5.80 13.00
N GLN A 344 9.75 6.71 12.84
CA GLN A 344 10.92 6.80 13.71
C GLN A 344 10.53 7.04 15.17
N SER A 345 9.64 7.98 15.43
CA SER A 345 9.16 8.28 16.77
C SER A 345 8.47 7.08 17.42
N ALA A 346 7.62 6.40 16.66
CA ALA A 346 6.94 5.19 17.13
C ALA A 346 7.93 4.05 17.44
N TYR A 347 8.89 3.78 16.56
CA TYR A 347 9.89 2.74 16.78
C TYR A 347 10.77 3.04 17.99
N LEU A 348 11.12 4.29 18.27
CA LEU A 348 11.85 4.66 19.48
C LEU A 348 11.02 4.44 20.75
N GLU A 349 9.74 4.80 20.69
CA GLU A 349 8.83 4.57 21.82
C GLU A 349 8.60 3.07 22.06
N ILE A 350 8.50 2.27 21.01
CA ILE A 350 8.36 0.81 21.08
C ILE A 350 9.61 0.21 21.72
N ALA A 351 10.81 0.55 21.24
CA ALA A 351 12.06 0.01 21.74
C ALA A 351 12.35 0.43 23.20
N ALA A 352 11.85 1.58 23.65
CA ALA A 352 12.04 2.06 25.02
C ALA A 352 11.12 1.34 26.04
N LYS A 353 10.09 0.64 25.59
CA LYS A 353 9.17 -0.08 26.49
C LYS A 353 9.79 -1.41 26.94
N PRO A 354 9.81 -1.71 28.25
CA PRO A 354 10.22 -3.04 28.68
C PRO A 354 9.27 -4.10 28.13
N VAL A 355 9.82 -5.21 27.70
CA VAL A 355 9.05 -6.41 27.35
C VAL A 355 8.33 -6.88 28.61
N ARG A 356 6.98 -6.80 28.61
CA ARG A 356 6.15 -7.18 29.77
C ARG A 356 5.77 -8.65 29.75
#